data_4b285045c9df577bcdf441436805c3ab
#
_entry.id   4b285045c9df577bcdf441436805c3ab
#
_cell.length_a   1.000
_cell.length_b   1.000
_cell.length_c   1.000
_cell.angle_alpha   90.00
_cell.angle_beta   90.00
_cell.angle_gamma   90.00
#
_symmetry.space_group_name_H-M   'P 1'
#
loop_
_entity.id
_entity.type
_entity.pdbx_description
1 polymer ?
#
loop_
_entity_poly.entity_id
_entity_poly.type
_entity_poly.pdbx_seq_one_letter_code
_entity_poly.pdbx_strand_id
1 'polypeptide(L)'
;MHYLLIYDLSPDYLERRGQFRNEHLKLAWDASARGELVLGGALADPVDNAVLLFKGDSPEAAERFVAADPYVKNGLVARWKVRPWTTVVGETASSPVRAG
;
A
#
# COMPACT_ATOMS: atom_id res chain seq x y z
N MET A 1 -8.84 -9.79 -7.62
CA MET A 1 -7.95 -8.87 -8.35
C MET A 1 -6.98 -8.19 -7.41
N HIS A 2 -5.87 -7.74 -7.94
CA HIS A 2 -4.88 -7.01 -7.16
C HIS A 2 -4.89 -5.53 -7.52
N TYR A 3 -4.64 -4.70 -6.53
CA TYR A 3 -4.53 -3.26 -6.66
C TYR A 3 -3.27 -2.80 -5.95
N LEU A 4 -2.50 -1.96 -6.61
CA LEU A 4 -1.26 -1.44 -6.06
C LEU A 4 -1.48 0.01 -5.65
N LEU A 5 -1.32 0.27 -4.36
CA LEU A 5 -1.29 1.63 -3.82
C LEU A 5 0.16 2.07 -3.77
N ILE A 6 0.46 3.17 -4.42
CA ILE A 6 1.82 3.71 -4.50
C ILE A 6 1.83 5.08 -3.86
N TYR A 7 2.70 5.25 -2.85
CA TYR A 7 2.93 6.51 -2.17
C TYR A 7 4.23 7.16 -2.65
N ASP A 8 4.17 8.44 -3.02
CA ASP A 8 5.37 9.27 -3.15
C ASP A 8 5.58 9.93 -1.79
N LEU A 9 6.68 9.61 -1.13
CA LEU A 9 6.94 10.06 0.23
C LEU A 9 7.53 11.47 0.24
N SER A 10 7.18 12.26 1.27
CA SER A 10 7.74 13.60 1.44
C SER A 10 9.24 13.51 1.78
N PRO A 11 10.02 14.58 1.50
CA PRO A 11 11.46 14.57 1.82
C PRO A 11 11.76 14.37 3.30
N ASP A 12 10.85 14.74 4.20
CA ASP A 12 11.00 14.62 5.64
C ASP A 12 10.30 13.39 6.25
N TYR A 13 9.93 12.42 5.40
CA TYR A 13 9.20 11.22 5.82
C TYR A 13 9.91 10.49 6.96
N LEU A 14 11.19 10.19 6.82
CA LEU A 14 11.93 9.42 7.82
C LEU A 14 12.05 10.15 9.15
N GLU A 15 12.15 11.48 9.11
CA GLU A 15 12.26 12.32 10.32
C GLU A 15 10.94 12.35 11.10
N ARG A 16 9.81 12.39 10.39
CA ARG A 16 8.49 12.58 10.99
C ARG A 16 7.72 11.29 11.20
N ARG A 17 8.11 10.23 10.55
CA ARG A 17 7.41 8.94 10.54
C ARG A 17 7.11 8.41 11.94
N GLY A 18 8.06 8.54 12.87
CA GLY A 18 7.93 8.02 14.22
C GLY A 18 6.72 8.53 14.98
N GLN A 19 6.28 9.76 14.70
CA GLN A 19 5.12 10.37 15.37
C GLN A 19 3.81 9.65 15.03
N PHE A 20 3.72 9.06 13.83
CA PHE A 20 2.48 8.50 13.28
C PHE A 20 2.57 7.00 13.02
N ARG A 21 3.74 6.40 13.28
CA ARG A 21 4.00 5.03 12.86
C ARG A 21 3.10 4.00 13.53
N ASN A 22 2.89 4.11 14.83
CA ASN A 22 2.05 3.15 15.54
C ASN A 22 0.62 3.16 15.01
N GLU A 23 0.06 4.33 14.79
CA GLU A 23 -1.29 4.48 14.26
C GLU A 23 -1.39 3.96 12.82
N HIS A 24 -0.40 4.28 12.00
CA HIS A 24 -0.31 3.78 10.62
C HIS A 24 -0.21 2.25 10.58
N LEU A 25 0.67 1.67 11.40
CA LEU A 25 0.85 0.22 11.44
C LEU A 25 -0.41 -0.50 11.94
N LYS A 26 -1.09 0.07 12.92
CA LYS A 26 -2.36 -0.49 13.39
C LYS A 26 -3.39 -0.54 12.27
N LEU A 27 -3.53 0.54 11.54
CA LEU A 27 -4.44 0.60 10.39
C LEU A 27 -4.07 -0.44 9.33
N ALA A 28 -2.78 -0.59 9.04
CA ALA A 28 -2.29 -1.54 8.04
C ALA A 28 -2.52 -2.99 8.48
N TRP A 29 -2.19 -3.32 9.72
CA TRP A 29 -2.41 -4.68 10.22
C TRP A 29 -3.89 -5.03 10.34
N ASP A 30 -4.75 -4.06 10.66
CA ASP A 30 -6.20 -4.28 10.65
C ASP A 30 -6.70 -4.61 9.23
N ALA A 31 -6.19 -3.90 8.22
CA ALA A 31 -6.51 -4.20 6.82
C ALA A 31 -5.98 -5.57 6.38
N SER A 32 -4.81 -5.96 6.86
CA SER A 32 -4.24 -7.29 6.62
C SER A 32 -5.11 -8.38 7.24
N ALA A 33 -5.55 -8.17 8.47
CA ALA A 33 -6.41 -9.12 9.19
C ALA A 33 -7.76 -9.32 8.50
N ARG A 34 -8.28 -8.29 7.84
CA ARG A 34 -9.51 -8.41 7.05
C ARG A 34 -9.30 -9.09 5.70
N GLY A 35 -8.07 -9.39 5.33
CA GLY A 35 -7.76 -10.01 4.04
C GLY A 35 -7.71 -9.01 2.88
N GLU A 36 -7.61 -7.72 3.17
CA GLU A 36 -7.55 -6.66 2.16
C GLU A 36 -6.12 -6.32 1.76
N LEU A 37 -5.27 -6.07 2.75
CA LEU A 37 -3.85 -5.75 2.52
C LEU A 37 -3.03 -7.03 2.54
N VAL A 38 -2.39 -7.34 1.42
CA VAL A 38 -1.58 -8.54 1.27
C VAL A 38 -0.15 -8.31 1.77
N LEU A 39 0.42 -7.18 1.37
CA LEU A 39 1.83 -6.87 1.65
C LEU A 39 2.03 -5.36 1.53
N GLY A 40 2.83 -4.78 2.40
CA GLY A 40 3.11 -3.35 2.32
C GLY A 40 4.44 -2.99 2.95
N GLY A 41 5.05 -1.94 2.46
CA GLY A 41 6.30 -1.42 2.99
C GLY A 41 6.87 -0.32 2.13
N ALA A 42 7.88 0.37 2.68
CA ALA A 42 8.60 1.40 1.94
C ALA A 42 9.73 0.76 1.13
N LEU A 43 9.98 1.33 -0.03
CA LEU A 43 11.15 0.97 -0.81
C LEU A 43 12.40 1.50 -0.09
N ALA A 44 13.49 0.77 -0.22
CA ALA A 44 14.75 1.16 0.39
C ALA A 44 15.73 1.61 -0.67
N ASP A 45 16.65 2.48 -0.27
CA ASP A 45 17.84 2.83 -1.00
C ASP A 45 17.57 3.48 -2.37
N PRO A 46 16.86 4.61 -2.40
CA PRO A 46 16.41 5.43 -1.27
C PRO A 46 15.00 5.08 -0.79
N VAL A 47 14.65 5.62 0.36
CA VAL A 47 13.29 5.53 0.92
C VAL A 47 12.49 6.72 0.40
N ASP A 48 11.97 6.61 -0.80
CA ASP A 48 11.24 7.68 -1.49
C ASP A 48 9.81 7.30 -1.88
N ASN A 49 9.51 6.00 -1.88
CA ASN A 49 8.19 5.47 -2.21
C ASN A 49 7.81 4.40 -1.21
N ALA A 50 6.51 4.20 -1.03
CA ALA A 50 5.98 3.02 -0.36
C ALA A 50 4.99 2.34 -1.31
N VAL A 51 4.89 1.03 -1.19
CA VAL A 51 4.03 0.21 -2.05
C VAL A 51 3.21 -0.70 -1.17
N LEU A 52 1.89 -0.71 -1.38
CA LEU A 52 0.96 -1.54 -0.63
C LEU A 52 0.10 -2.32 -1.63
N LEU A 53 0.10 -3.63 -1.47
CA LEU A 53 -0.64 -4.53 -2.35
C LEU A 53 -1.96 -4.91 -1.68
N PHE A 54 -3.06 -4.55 -2.32
CA PHE A 54 -4.41 -4.91 -1.88
C PHE A 54 -5.03 -5.93 -2.83
N LYS A 55 -5.97 -6.71 -2.31
CA LYS A 55 -6.78 -7.61 -3.12
C LYS A 55 -8.26 -7.35 -2.86
N GLY A 56 -9.10 -7.62 -3.85
CA GLY A 56 -10.54 -7.41 -3.78
C GLY A 56 -11.17 -7.33 -5.16
N ASP A 57 -12.46 -7.05 -5.19
CA ASP A 57 -13.22 -6.91 -6.44
C ASP A 57 -13.15 -5.49 -7.01
N SER A 58 -12.66 -4.54 -6.21
CA SER A 58 -12.57 -3.14 -6.59
C SER A 58 -11.41 -2.48 -5.83
N PRO A 59 -10.98 -1.26 -6.22
CA PRO A 59 -9.93 -0.53 -5.50
C PRO A 59 -10.39 0.08 -4.17
N GLU A 60 -11.62 -0.16 -3.75
CA GLU A 60 -12.25 0.50 -2.61
C GLU A 60 -11.47 0.35 -1.32
N ALA A 61 -10.95 -0.85 -1.03
CA ALA A 61 -10.17 -1.09 0.20
C ALA A 61 -8.91 -0.22 0.25
N ALA A 62 -8.21 -0.10 -0.88
CA ALA A 62 -7.02 0.76 -0.96
C ALA A 62 -7.40 2.24 -0.80
N GLU A 63 -8.49 2.67 -1.39
CA GLU A 63 -8.96 4.06 -1.29
C GLU A 63 -9.39 4.41 0.13
N ARG A 64 -10.09 3.50 0.81
CA ARG A 64 -10.44 3.68 2.23
C ARG A 64 -9.21 3.77 3.12
N PHE A 65 -8.19 2.96 2.82
CA PHE A 65 -6.93 2.98 3.54
C PHE A 65 -6.28 4.36 3.44
N VAL A 66 -6.16 4.90 2.23
CA VAL A 66 -5.59 6.23 2.00
C VAL A 66 -6.34 7.29 2.81
N ALA A 67 -7.66 7.25 2.81
CA ALA A 67 -8.49 8.22 3.51
C ALA A 67 -8.29 8.20 5.02
N ALA A 68 -7.90 7.05 5.58
CA ALA A 68 -7.73 6.86 7.02
C ALA A 68 -6.25 6.95 7.47
N ASP A 69 -5.31 6.89 6.54
CA ASP A 69 -3.88 6.78 6.87
C ASP A 69 -3.34 8.09 7.46
N PRO A 70 -2.84 8.07 8.72
CA PRO A 70 -2.26 9.26 9.32
C PRO A 70 -1.05 9.80 8.56
N TYR A 71 -0.33 8.97 7.81
CA TYR A 71 0.77 9.42 6.97
C TYR A 71 0.27 10.35 5.85
N VAL A 72 -0.88 10.04 5.27
CA VAL A 72 -1.49 10.89 4.24
C VAL A 72 -2.03 12.17 4.87
N LYS A 73 -2.76 12.05 5.98
CA LYS A 73 -3.38 13.18 6.66
C LYS A 73 -2.38 14.22 7.16
N ASN A 74 -1.17 13.79 7.47
CA ASN A 74 -0.14 14.64 8.07
C ASN A 74 0.99 15.00 7.11
N GLY A 75 0.80 14.79 5.81
CA GLY A 75 1.71 15.27 4.78
C GLY A 75 2.99 14.47 4.60
N LEU A 76 3.07 13.25 5.16
CA LEU A 76 4.21 12.36 4.91
C LEU A 76 4.15 11.73 3.52
N VAL A 77 2.98 11.71 2.93
CA VAL A 77 2.75 11.25 1.56
C VAL A 77 2.43 12.48 0.71
N ALA A 78 3.32 12.80 -0.21
CA ALA A 78 3.16 13.96 -1.09
C ALA A 78 2.10 13.72 -2.15
N ARG A 79 2.08 12.50 -2.70
CA ARG A 79 1.12 12.06 -3.72
C ARG A 79 0.89 10.57 -3.59
N TRP A 80 -0.26 10.12 -4.06
CA TRP A 80 -0.57 8.70 -4.10
C TRP A 80 -1.39 8.36 -5.33
N LYS A 81 -1.35 7.09 -5.71
CA LYS A 81 -2.20 6.55 -6.78
C LYS A 81 -2.52 5.10 -6.49
N VAL A 82 -3.67 4.65 -6.94
CA VAL A 82 -4.10 3.25 -6.91
C VAL A 82 -4.19 2.77 -8.36
N ARG A 83 -3.51 1.67 -8.66
CA ARG A 83 -3.50 1.05 -9.98
C ARG A 83 -3.98 -0.39 -9.91
N PRO A 84 -4.89 -0.81 -10.77
CA PRO A 84 -5.15 -2.24 -10.92
C PRO A 84 -3.88 -2.91 -11.44
N TRP A 85 -3.57 -4.07 -10.89
CA TRP A 85 -2.39 -4.84 -11.26
C TRP A 85 -2.81 -6.22 -11.71
N THR A 86 -2.67 -6.51 -13.02
CA THR A 86 -2.96 -7.83 -13.56
C THR A 86 -1.81 -8.75 -13.24
N THR A 87 -1.95 -9.52 -12.15
CA THR A 87 -0.91 -10.44 -11.70
C THR A 87 -1.09 -11.78 -12.40
N VAL A 88 -0.01 -12.26 -13.05
CA VAL A 88 -0.07 -13.44 -13.92
C VAL A 88 0.88 -14.57 -13.51
N VAL A 89 1.79 -14.29 -12.57
CA VAL A 89 2.77 -15.26 -12.06
C VAL A 89 2.76 -15.24 -10.55
N GLY A 90 2.78 -16.41 -9.95
CA GLY A 90 2.81 -16.60 -8.50
C GLY A 90 1.57 -17.31 -7.99
N GLU A 91 1.68 -17.91 -6.79
CA GLU A 91 0.58 -18.69 -6.19
C GLU A 91 -0.71 -17.88 -6.05
N THR A 92 -0.57 -16.59 -5.73
CA THR A 92 -1.72 -15.72 -5.48
C THR A 92 -2.08 -14.84 -6.66
N ALA A 93 -1.48 -15.08 -7.82
CA ALA A 93 -1.79 -14.33 -9.03
C ALA A 93 -3.29 -14.40 -9.35
N SER A 94 -3.90 -13.25 -9.69
CA SER A 94 -5.33 -13.20 -9.97
C SER A 94 -5.70 -13.80 -11.33
N SER A 95 -4.76 -13.81 -12.28
CA SER A 95 -4.97 -14.32 -13.63
C SER A 95 -3.75 -15.10 -14.10
N PRO A 96 -3.45 -16.24 -13.46
CA PRO A 96 -2.20 -16.94 -13.71
C PRO A 96 -2.09 -17.42 -15.15
N VAL A 97 -0.93 -17.18 -15.75
CA VAL A 97 -0.60 -17.60 -17.11
C VAL A 97 0.61 -18.50 -17.04
N ARG A 98 0.49 -19.71 -17.56
CA ARG A 98 1.56 -20.70 -17.62
C ARG A 98 2.16 -20.76 -19.01
N ALA A 99 3.46 -21.02 -19.07
CA ALA A 99 4.15 -21.23 -20.33
C ALA A 99 3.81 -22.64 -20.89
N GLY A 100 3.85 -22.75 -22.18
CA GLY A 100 3.65 -23.99 -22.85
C GLY A 100 2.22 -24.34 -23.16
#